data_bd11401d29f98fd0988d7bb20a64ea26
#
_entry.id   bd11401d29f98fd0988d7bb20a64ea26
#
_cell.length_a   1.000
_cell.length_b   1.000
_cell.length_c   1.000
_cell.angle_alpha   90.00
_cell.angle_beta   90.00
_cell.angle_gamma   90.00
#
_symmetry.space_group_name_H-M   'P 1'
#
loop_
_entity.id
_entity.type
_entity.pdbx_description
1 polymer ?
#
loop_
_entity_poly.entity_id
_entity_poly.type
_entity_poly.pdbx_seq_one_letter_code
_entity_poly.pdbx_strand_id
1 'polypeptide(L)'
;MLIVSGSAHKQAIFAHSEEYAASRPEWRSKASFFHGEDEAYLRFLIPKNARVLEIGCGIGDTLAALKPAHGVGIDFSPALVGIARERHPDLTFVVGDAEDPATIASVEGPFDYILVLDAIGSLDDCQKFLEQLHPLCTRETRVVIGYFSHLWQPVLKFAEWIGRRMPF
;
A
#
# COMPACT_ATOMS: atom_id res chain seq x y z
N MET A 1 19.97 5.29 -8.44
CA MET A 1 19.47 4.06 -7.80
C MET A 1 19.08 4.46 -6.38
N LEU A 2 17.78 4.53 -6.11
CA LEU A 2 17.31 4.78 -4.73
C LEU A 2 17.71 3.56 -3.89
N ILE A 3 18.54 3.78 -2.89
CA ILE A 3 18.87 2.76 -1.90
C ILE A 3 17.86 2.95 -0.77
N VAL A 4 16.90 2.04 -0.64
CA VAL A 4 16.03 2.01 0.53
C VAL A 4 16.92 1.69 1.74
N SER A 5 16.98 2.61 2.69
CA SER A 5 17.68 2.38 3.97
C SER A 5 16.79 1.51 4.84
N GLY A 6 17.38 0.56 5.58
CA GLY A 6 16.63 -0.29 6.50
C GLY A 6 17.18 -1.71 6.60
N SER A 7 16.42 -2.58 7.26
CA SER A 7 16.78 -3.97 7.48
C SER A 7 16.98 -4.76 6.18
N ALA A 8 17.68 -5.87 6.25
CA ALA A 8 17.82 -6.81 5.14
C ALA A 8 16.45 -7.31 4.63
N HIS A 9 15.47 -7.43 5.54
CA HIS A 9 14.09 -7.80 5.20
C HIS A 9 13.42 -6.74 4.33
N LYS A 10 13.49 -5.47 4.72
CA LYS A 10 12.94 -4.35 3.96
C LYS A 10 13.58 -4.23 2.57
N GLN A 11 14.91 -4.39 2.50
CA GLN A 11 15.64 -4.39 1.24
C GLN A 11 15.23 -5.54 0.31
N ALA A 12 14.99 -6.73 0.86
CA ALA A 12 14.48 -7.88 0.09
C ALA A 12 13.08 -7.61 -0.48
N ILE A 13 12.17 -7.01 0.32
CA ILE A 13 10.83 -6.63 -0.15
C ILE A 13 10.93 -5.58 -1.27
N PHE A 14 11.80 -4.58 -1.11
CA PHE A 14 12.04 -3.58 -2.15
C PHE A 14 12.51 -4.22 -3.46
N ALA A 15 13.55 -5.07 -3.40
CA ALA A 15 14.08 -5.75 -4.57
C ALA A 15 13.02 -6.60 -5.28
N HIS A 16 12.22 -7.34 -4.50
CA HIS A 16 11.09 -8.11 -5.01
C HIS A 16 10.02 -7.21 -5.67
N SER A 17 9.70 -6.07 -5.06
CA SER A 17 8.72 -5.12 -5.61
C SER A 17 9.18 -4.55 -6.96
N GLU A 18 10.46 -4.21 -7.10
CA GLU A 18 11.04 -3.74 -8.36
C GLU A 18 11.07 -4.84 -9.43
N GLU A 19 11.48 -6.06 -9.06
CA GLU A 19 11.56 -7.19 -9.98
C GLU A 19 10.19 -7.56 -10.58
N TYR A 20 9.15 -7.58 -9.75
CA TYR A 20 7.81 -8.02 -10.17
C TYR A 20 6.86 -6.87 -10.54
N ALA A 21 7.31 -5.61 -10.52
CA ALA A 21 6.45 -4.46 -10.80
C ALA A 21 5.68 -4.59 -12.11
N ALA A 22 6.35 -4.92 -13.21
CA ALA A 22 5.72 -5.02 -14.54
C ALA A 22 4.63 -6.10 -14.63
N SER A 23 4.74 -7.19 -13.84
CA SER A 23 3.75 -8.26 -13.81
C SER A 23 2.66 -8.06 -12.75
N ARG A 24 2.79 -7.06 -11.89
CA ARG A 24 1.85 -6.81 -10.78
C ARG A 24 0.39 -6.67 -11.24
N PRO A 25 0.05 -5.96 -12.33
CA PRO A 25 -1.32 -5.86 -12.83
C PRO A 25 -1.92 -7.22 -13.21
N GLU A 26 -1.12 -8.10 -13.82
CA GLU A 26 -1.56 -9.46 -14.19
C GLU A 26 -1.86 -10.30 -12.94
N TRP A 27 -0.96 -10.29 -11.95
CA TRP A 27 -1.15 -11.02 -10.70
C TRP A 27 -2.37 -10.51 -9.92
N ARG A 28 -2.58 -9.19 -9.89
CA ARG A 28 -3.78 -8.62 -9.29
C ARG A 28 -5.06 -9.08 -10.00
N SER A 29 -5.05 -9.15 -11.32
CA SER A 29 -6.18 -9.69 -12.10
C SER A 29 -6.47 -11.15 -11.78
N LYS A 30 -5.43 -12.00 -11.62
CA LYS A 30 -5.60 -13.41 -11.22
C LYS A 30 -6.21 -13.57 -9.82
N ALA A 31 -5.98 -12.62 -8.93
CA ALA A 31 -6.51 -12.58 -7.57
C ALA A 31 -7.73 -11.65 -7.43
N SER A 32 -8.42 -11.30 -8.52
CA SER A 32 -9.49 -10.29 -8.58
C SER A 32 -10.64 -10.54 -7.61
N PHE A 33 -11.04 -11.78 -7.38
CA PHE A 33 -12.06 -12.11 -6.39
C PHE A 33 -11.65 -11.66 -4.99
N PHE A 34 -10.45 -12.00 -4.57
CA PHE A 34 -9.93 -11.67 -3.25
C PHE A 34 -9.81 -10.15 -3.05
N HIS A 35 -9.18 -9.47 -3.99
CA HIS A 35 -9.09 -8.00 -3.94
C HIS A 35 -10.46 -7.31 -4.02
N GLY A 36 -11.40 -7.89 -4.75
CA GLY A 36 -12.77 -7.38 -4.83
C GLY A 36 -13.51 -7.41 -3.49
N GLU A 37 -13.33 -8.47 -2.70
CA GLU A 37 -13.92 -8.58 -1.35
C GLU A 37 -13.28 -7.55 -0.39
N ASP A 38 -11.95 -7.41 -0.41
CA ASP A 38 -11.26 -6.40 0.39
C ASP A 38 -11.72 -4.97 0.03
N GLU A 39 -11.80 -4.67 -1.27
CA GLU A 39 -12.29 -3.38 -1.74
C GLU A 39 -13.76 -3.13 -1.38
N ALA A 40 -14.61 -4.16 -1.41
CA ALA A 40 -16.01 -4.05 -1.00
C ALA A 40 -16.11 -3.73 0.49
N TYR A 41 -15.29 -4.38 1.32
CA TYR A 41 -15.22 -4.10 2.75
C TYR A 41 -14.71 -2.68 3.03
N LEU A 42 -13.64 -2.27 2.36
CA LEU A 42 -13.11 -0.90 2.50
C LEU A 42 -14.13 0.16 2.07
N ARG A 43 -14.87 -0.06 0.98
CA ARG A 43 -15.95 0.84 0.53
C ARG A 43 -17.13 0.90 1.52
N PHE A 44 -17.32 -0.13 2.33
CA PHE A 44 -18.30 -0.09 3.43
C PHE A 44 -17.79 0.75 4.60
N LEU A 45 -16.49 0.69 4.91
CA LEU A 45 -15.88 1.44 6.02
C LEU A 45 -15.65 2.92 5.69
N ILE A 46 -15.29 3.22 4.44
CA ILE A 46 -14.79 4.53 4.03
C ILE A 46 -15.86 5.24 3.20
N PRO A 47 -16.39 6.38 3.67
CA PRO A 47 -17.35 7.15 2.91
C PRO A 47 -16.79 7.63 1.57
N LYS A 48 -17.64 7.71 0.56
CA LYS A 48 -17.30 8.40 -0.68
C LYS A 48 -16.93 9.85 -0.35
N ASN A 49 -16.00 10.42 -1.10
CA ASN A 49 -15.48 11.78 -0.92
C ASN A 49 -14.61 11.98 0.34
N ALA A 50 -14.15 10.92 1.00
CA ALA A 50 -13.14 11.02 2.05
C ALA A 50 -11.78 11.45 1.48
N ARG A 51 -10.94 12.06 2.32
CA ARG A 51 -9.51 12.24 2.07
C ARG A 51 -8.77 11.00 2.55
N VAL A 52 -8.14 10.29 1.64
CA VAL A 52 -7.54 8.98 1.92
C VAL A 52 -6.06 8.97 1.59
N LEU A 53 -5.24 8.53 2.53
CA LEU A 53 -3.83 8.19 2.34
C LEU A 53 -3.68 6.68 2.36
N GLU A 54 -3.00 6.10 1.37
CA GLU A 54 -2.62 4.68 1.38
C GLU A 54 -1.11 4.53 1.46
N ILE A 55 -0.64 3.82 2.48
CA ILE A 55 0.76 3.47 2.69
C ILE A 55 1.02 2.08 2.11
N GLY A 56 2.04 1.96 1.25
CA GLY A 56 2.29 0.75 0.48
C GLY A 56 1.27 0.57 -0.64
N CYS A 57 0.95 1.66 -1.36
CA CYS A 57 -0.13 1.67 -2.35
C CYS A 57 0.11 0.79 -3.58
N GLY A 58 1.34 0.31 -3.81
CA GLY A 58 1.68 -0.49 -4.97
C GLY A 58 1.31 0.20 -6.28
N ILE A 59 0.47 -0.45 -7.09
CA ILE A 59 -0.02 0.09 -8.37
C ILE A 59 -1.29 0.96 -8.25
N GLY A 60 -1.71 1.30 -7.01
CA GLY A 60 -2.78 2.27 -6.73
C GLY A 60 -4.22 1.79 -6.93
N ASP A 61 -4.43 0.52 -7.27
CA ASP A 61 -5.76 0.02 -7.63
C ASP A 61 -6.75 0.06 -6.46
N THR A 62 -6.30 -0.23 -5.23
CA THR A 62 -7.16 -0.18 -4.03
C THR A 62 -7.62 1.24 -3.73
N LEU A 63 -6.68 2.20 -3.75
CA LEU A 63 -6.99 3.61 -3.56
C LEU A 63 -7.99 4.12 -4.61
N ALA A 64 -7.77 3.76 -5.88
CA ALA A 64 -8.66 4.12 -6.97
C ALA A 64 -10.07 3.53 -6.83
N ALA A 65 -10.18 2.28 -6.34
CA ALA A 65 -11.45 1.62 -6.11
C ALA A 65 -12.32 2.33 -5.04
N LEU A 66 -11.70 3.06 -4.12
CA LEU A 66 -12.41 3.83 -3.08
C LEU A 66 -13.02 5.13 -3.59
N LYS A 67 -12.54 5.65 -4.73
CA LYS A 67 -12.99 6.93 -5.32
C LYS A 67 -12.95 8.08 -4.30
N PRO A 68 -11.81 8.35 -3.66
CA PRO A 68 -11.69 9.40 -2.67
C PRO A 68 -11.86 10.80 -3.32
N ALA A 69 -12.28 11.80 -2.53
CA ALA A 69 -12.24 13.20 -2.99
C ALA A 69 -10.80 13.73 -3.13
N HIS A 70 -9.92 13.22 -2.29
CA HIS A 70 -8.48 13.47 -2.33
C HIS A 70 -7.77 12.18 -1.94
N GLY A 71 -7.08 11.56 -2.91
CA GLY A 71 -6.37 10.30 -2.71
C GLY A 71 -4.87 10.47 -2.90
N VAL A 72 -4.10 10.05 -1.92
CA VAL A 72 -2.64 10.02 -1.96
C VAL A 72 -2.16 8.62 -1.67
N GLY A 73 -1.26 8.09 -2.51
CA GLY A 73 -0.58 6.82 -2.28
C GLY A 73 0.91 7.03 -2.07
N ILE A 74 1.49 6.37 -1.10
CA ILE A 74 2.94 6.31 -0.88
C ILE A 74 3.40 4.88 -1.11
N ASP A 75 4.44 4.70 -1.91
CA ASP A 75 5.13 3.42 -2.05
C ASP A 75 6.64 3.66 -2.23
N PHE A 76 7.46 2.78 -1.67
CA PHE A 76 8.91 2.91 -1.77
C PHE A 76 9.47 2.47 -3.12
N SER A 77 8.70 1.71 -3.93
CA SER A 77 9.10 1.22 -5.25
C SER A 77 8.78 2.26 -6.35
N PRO A 78 9.80 2.88 -6.97
CA PRO A 78 9.60 3.76 -8.11
C PRO A 78 8.89 3.09 -9.28
N ALA A 79 9.15 1.79 -9.51
CA ALA A 79 8.53 1.05 -10.60
C ALA A 79 7.01 0.89 -10.38
N LEU A 80 6.58 0.53 -9.15
CA LEU A 80 5.16 0.43 -8.82
C LEU A 80 4.45 1.78 -8.89
N VAL A 81 5.07 2.84 -8.35
CA VAL A 81 4.52 4.20 -8.41
C VAL A 81 4.42 4.71 -9.85
N GLY A 82 5.38 4.37 -10.71
CA GLY A 82 5.30 4.67 -12.14
C GLY A 82 4.03 4.10 -12.77
N ILE A 83 3.77 2.82 -12.52
CA ILE A 83 2.56 2.13 -13.00
C ILE A 83 1.29 2.74 -12.37
N ALA A 84 1.32 3.08 -11.08
CA ALA A 84 0.17 3.70 -10.40
C ALA A 84 -0.22 5.04 -11.04
N ARG A 85 0.74 5.90 -11.35
CA ARG A 85 0.52 7.19 -12.02
C ARG A 85 -0.06 7.05 -13.43
N GLU A 86 0.40 6.06 -14.19
CA GLU A 86 -0.13 5.79 -15.53
C GLU A 86 -1.56 5.27 -15.49
N ARG A 87 -1.88 4.41 -14.51
CA ARG A 87 -3.20 3.79 -14.38
C ARG A 87 -4.26 4.71 -13.78
N HIS A 88 -3.85 5.58 -12.85
CA HIS A 88 -4.74 6.41 -12.04
C HIS A 88 -4.27 7.87 -12.01
N PRO A 89 -4.32 8.60 -13.15
CA PRO A 89 -3.80 9.96 -13.27
C PRO A 89 -4.54 10.98 -12.41
N ASP A 90 -5.73 10.67 -11.93
CA ASP A 90 -6.53 11.54 -11.06
C ASP A 90 -6.10 11.46 -9.57
N LEU A 91 -5.19 10.55 -9.23
CA LEU A 91 -4.67 10.37 -7.88
C LEU A 91 -3.22 10.84 -7.77
N THR A 92 -2.81 11.17 -6.56
CA THR A 92 -1.43 11.58 -6.28
C THR A 92 -0.62 10.41 -5.74
N PHE A 93 0.56 10.16 -6.32
CA PHE A 93 1.45 9.09 -5.87
C PHE A 93 2.84 9.63 -5.58
N VAL A 94 3.37 9.28 -4.41
CA VAL A 94 4.68 9.68 -3.90
C VAL A 94 5.59 8.45 -3.82
N VAL A 95 6.78 8.56 -4.39
CA VAL A 95 7.84 7.57 -4.19
C VAL A 95 8.57 7.90 -2.91
N GLY A 96 8.56 7.00 -1.94
CA GLY A 96 9.29 7.21 -0.70
C GLY A 96 9.04 6.13 0.34
N ASP A 97 9.96 6.05 1.28
CA ASP A 97 9.83 5.19 2.44
C ASP A 97 8.91 5.86 3.47
N ALA A 98 7.84 5.19 3.86
CA ALA A 98 6.90 5.72 4.86
C ALA A 98 7.52 5.87 6.27
N GLU A 99 8.67 5.24 6.53
CA GLU A 99 9.43 5.44 7.77
C GLU A 99 10.42 6.62 7.69
N ASP A 100 10.56 7.25 6.51
CA ASP A 100 11.32 8.48 6.37
C ASP A 100 10.43 9.69 6.69
N PRO A 101 10.77 10.49 7.73
CA PRO A 101 10.02 11.71 8.06
C PRO A 101 9.89 12.69 6.89
N ALA A 102 10.87 12.73 5.98
CA ALA A 102 10.83 13.61 4.82
C ALA A 102 9.74 13.17 3.83
N THR A 103 9.52 11.87 3.67
CA THR A 103 8.43 11.33 2.85
C THR A 103 7.08 11.74 3.43
N ILE A 104 6.87 11.55 4.74
CA ILE A 104 5.62 11.94 5.41
C ILE A 104 5.40 13.46 5.33
N ALA A 105 6.44 14.27 5.52
CA ALA A 105 6.35 15.72 5.43
C ALA A 105 6.06 16.24 4.01
N SER A 106 6.31 15.44 2.98
CA SER A 106 6.01 15.81 1.58
C SER A 106 4.54 15.70 1.21
N VAL A 107 3.71 15.11 2.08
CA VAL A 107 2.30 14.84 1.83
C VAL A 107 1.43 15.86 2.57
N GLU A 108 0.46 16.44 1.85
CA GLU A 108 -0.43 17.46 2.40
C GLU A 108 -1.66 16.82 3.06
N GLY A 109 -1.64 16.80 4.40
CA GLY A 109 -2.78 16.37 5.24
C GLY A 109 -3.75 17.51 5.58
N PRO A 110 -4.70 17.29 6.52
CA PRO A 110 -4.96 16.02 7.16
C PRO A 110 -5.82 15.09 6.30
N PHE A 111 -5.85 13.80 6.66
CA PHE A 111 -6.65 12.75 6.03
C PHE A 111 -7.76 12.27 6.96
N ASP A 112 -8.89 11.83 6.37
CA ASP A 112 -9.97 11.19 7.10
C ASP A 112 -9.64 9.72 7.39
N TYR A 113 -8.97 9.08 6.44
CA TYR A 113 -8.54 7.68 6.54
C TYR A 113 -7.10 7.52 6.08
N ILE A 114 -6.33 6.74 6.86
CA ILE A 114 -4.99 6.29 6.51
C ILE A 114 -5.01 4.78 6.44
N LEU A 115 -4.70 4.22 5.27
CA LEU A 115 -4.70 2.79 5.01
C LEU A 115 -3.27 2.25 5.04
N VAL A 116 -3.07 1.14 5.75
CA VAL A 116 -1.82 0.39 5.79
C VAL A 116 -2.18 -1.07 5.52
N LEU A 117 -2.30 -1.40 4.24
CA LEU A 117 -2.76 -2.72 3.79
C LEU A 117 -1.57 -3.54 3.31
N ASP A 118 -1.35 -4.69 3.97
CA ASP A 118 -0.22 -5.60 3.72
C ASP A 118 1.18 -4.96 3.83
N ALA A 119 1.26 -3.69 4.19
CA ALA A 119 2.51 -2.95 4.29
C ALA A 119 3.13 -2.98 5.71
N ILE A 120 2.34 -3.27 6.76
CA ILE A 120 2.82 -3.25 8.14
C ILE A 120 4.01 -4.21 8.37
N GLY A 121 4.03 -5.34 7.67
CA GLY A 121 5.10 -6.33 7.76
C GLY A 121 6.41 -5.91 7.08
N SER A 122 6.42 -4.84 6.29
CA SER A 122 7.62 -4.29 5.64
C SER A 122 8.29 -3.18 6.44
N LEU A 123 7.67 -2.74 7.54
CA LEU A 123 8.21 -1.69 8.40
C LEU A 123 9.24 -2.26 9.38
N ASP A 124 10.31 -1.51 9.59
CA ASP A 124 11.35 -1.84 10.56
C ASP A 124 10.94 -1.42 11.99
N ASP A 125 10.21 -0.30 12.13
CA ASP A 125 9.73 0.23 13.41
C ASP A 125 8.30 0.76 13.28
N CYS A 126 7.33 -0.13 13.53
CA CYS A 126 5.90 0.20 13.44
C CYS A 126 5.48 1.31 14.41
N GLN A 127 6.09 1.40 15.62
CA GLN A 127 5.74 2.43 16.59
C GLN A 127 6.16 3.80 16.06
N LYS A 128 7.42 3.92 15.66
CA LYS A 128 7.96 5.17 15.12
C LYS A 128 7.18 5.61 13.88
N PHE A 129 6.86 4.68 12.99
CA PHE A 129 6.03 4.97 11.82
C PHE A 129 4.66 5.54 12.22
N LEU A 130 3.94 4.92 13.15
CA LEU A 130 2.62 5.40 13.59
C LEU A 130 2.71 6.78 14.25
N GLU A 131 3.77 7.05 15.03
CA GLU A 131 4.02 8.36 15.63
C GLU A 131 4.24 9.45 14.56
N GLN A 132 4.89 9.10 13.45
CA GLN A 132 5.13 10.04 12.34
C GLN A 132 3.85 10.41 11.56
N LEU A 133 2.78 9.62 11.66
CA LEU A 133 1.50 9.92 11.01
C LEU A 133 0.72 11.05 11.71
N HIS A 134 1.06 11.42 12.95
CA HIS A 134 0.32 12.44 13.72
C HIS A 134 0.09 13.75 12.98
N PRO A 135 1.07 14.34 12.24
CA PRO A 135 0.84 15.57 11.49
C PRO A 135 -0.20 15.47 10.38
N LEU A 136 -0.45 14.23 9.90
CA LEU A 136 -1.43 13.93 8.86
C LEU A 136 -2.82 13.58 9.42
N CYS A 137 -2.97 13.58 10.75
CA CYS A 137 -4.18 13.16 11.45
C CYS A 137 -4.92 14.35 12.09
N THR A 138 -6.23 14.20 12.19
CA THR A 138 -7.11 14.94 13.11
C THR A 138 -7.57 14.00 14.22
N ARG A 139 -8.42 14.46 15.14
CA ARG A 139 -9.06 13.61 16.16
C ARG A 139 -10.04 12.59 15.56
N GLU A 140 -10.53 12.84 14.34
CA GLU A 140 -11.49 11.99 13.63
C GLU A 140 -10.83 11.03 12.64
N THR A 141 -9.53 11.19 12.39
CA THR A 141 -8.78 10.32 11.47
C THR A 141 -8.79 8.88 11.94
N ARG A 142 -9.08 7.98 11.02
CA ARG A 142 -9.06 6.53 11.26
C ARG A 142 -7.92 5.88 10.51
N VAL A 143 -7.07 5.15 11.25
CA VAL A 143 -6.03 4.32 10.66
C VAL A 143 -6.59 2.90 10.49
N VAL A 144 -6.62 2.41 9.27
CA VAL A 144 -7.07 1.06 8.92
C VAL A 144 -5.86 0.21 8.58
N ILE A 145 -5.59 -0.80 9.40
CA ILE A 145 -4.47 -1.71 9.20
C ILE A 145 -5.03 -3.07 8.79
N GLY A 146 -4.65 -3.56 7.62
CA GLY A 146 -4.96 -4.88 7.11
C GLY A 146 -3.70 -5.72 6.95
N TYR A 147 -3.74 -6.97 7.40
CA TYR A 147 -2.62 -7.89 7.25
C TYR A 147 -3.08 -9.34 7.24
N PHE A 148 -2.39 -10.19 6.48
CA PHE A 148 -2.67 -11.62 6.44
C PHE A 148 -2.20 -12.34 7.70
N SER A 149 -3.07 -13.18 8.26
CA SER A 149 -2.66 -14.09 9.35
C SER A 149 -1.68 -15.14 8.82
N HIS A 150 -0.65 -15.45 9.60
CA HIS A 150 0.28 -16.56 9.30
C HIS A 150 -0.40 -17.93 9.14
N LEU A 151 -1.61 -18.09 9.68
CA LEU A 151 -2.40 -19.32 9.48
C LEU A 151 -2.75 -19.58 8.02
N TRP A 152 -2.75 -18.55 7.16
CA TRP A 152 -2.99 -18.67 5.73
C TRP A 152 -1.74 -19.09 4.94
N GLN A 153 -0.55 -19.09 5.53
CA GLN A 153 0.69 -19.42 4.81
C GLN A 153 0.65 -20.73 4.03
N PRO A 154 0.14 -21.87 4.56
CA PRO A 154 0.06 -23.10 3.79
C PRO A 154 -0.82 -22.96 2.53
N VAL A 155 -1.95 -22.27 2.65
CA VAL A 155 -2.87 -22.01 1.55
C VAL A 155 -2.23 -21.08 0.51
N LEU A 156 -1.52 -20.04 0.96
CA LEU A 156 -0.83 -19.10 0.10
C LEU A 156 0.31 -19.77 -0.68
N LYS A 157 1.10 -20.64 -0.04
CA LYS A 157 2.14 -21.44 -0.71
C LYS A 157 1.56 -22.40 -1.74
N PHE A 158 0.41 -23.03 -1.43
CA PHE A 158 -0.29 -23.85 -2.40
C PHE A 158 -0.77 -23.02 -3.60
N ALA A 159 -1.31 -21.82 -3.36
CA ALA A 159 -1.71 -20.90 -4.41
C ALA A 159 -0.53 -20.43 -5.29
N GLU A 160 0.65 -20.24 -4.71
CA GLU A 160 1.90 -19.98 -5.45
C GLU A 160 2.26 -21.17 -6.34
N TRP A 161 2.23 -22.39 -5.79
CA TRP A 161 2.58 -23.62 -6.52
C TRP A 161 1.67 -23.86 -7.74
N ILE A 162 0.39 -23.53 -7.64
CA ILE A 162 -0.55 -23.65 -8.77
C ILE A 162 -0.59 -22.41 -9.67
N GLY A 163 0.31 -21.43 -9.47
CA GLY A 163 0.40 -20.21 -10.28
C GLY A 163 -0.76 -19.23 -10.13
N ARG A 164 -1.47 -19.28 -9.00
CA ARG A 164 -2.59 -18.38 -8.67
C ARG A 164 -2.19 -17.20 -7.81
N ARG A 165 -0.98 -17.21 -7.26
CA ARG A 165 -0.38 -16.15 -6.47
C ARG A 165 1.04 -15.88 -6.98
N MET A 166 1.45 -14.60 -6.91
CA MET A 166 2.82 -14.18 -7.20
C MET A 166 3.79 -14.87 -6.23
N PRO A 167 4.91 -15.42 -6.70
CA PRO A 167 5.95 -15.97 -5.83
C PRO A 167 6.50 -14.90 -4.89
N PHE A 168 6.83 -15.31 -3.67
CA PHE A 168 7.43 -14.41 -2.66
C PHE A 168 8.62 -15.08 -1.98
#